data_91fa1a1772ab5c25ae0c3a6f0ea1a614
#
_entry.id   91fa1a1772ab5c25ae0c3a6f0ea1a614
#
_cell.length_a   1.000
_cell.length_b   1.000
_cell.length_c   1.000
_cell.angle_alpha   90.00
_cell.angle_beta   90.00
_cell.angle_gamma   90.00
#
_symmetry.space_group_name_H-M   'P 1'
#
loop_
_entity.id
_entity.type
_entity.pdbx_description
1 polymer ?
#
loop_
_entity_poly.entity_id
_entity_poly.type
_entity_poly.pdbx_seq_one_letter_code
_entity_poly.pdbx_strand_id
1 'polypeptide(L)'
;MRIGFGLPVSGTWATPERVARIAEAAEQRQYDSLWSFQRLFVGAEQDVDPVYRSVLDPLVALAFAAARTERIRLGVAVVNLPFVSPAYLAKQVGSLDVLSGGRVDLGLGTGWSEAEFVATGASGQRRAARTREFVAVLRTLWRDEVSAFDGELYTLPPGRMAPRPAQEGGVPILLGGSVPAALRRAGEIADGWVSRSAHDLTRIGRDVELVRAGAEAAGRDPDALRIVCRGVLFRPGGEMLTGSWEKIREDVAWLGTQGVTEVFYDLNFDPTIAGPDVDPDAAEERALDILHNLDPRGLS
;
A
#
# COMPACT_ATOMS: atom_id res chain seq x y z
N MET A 1 3.50 -1.13 17.79
CA MET A 1 2.84 -1.24 16.47
C MET A 1 2.88 0.12 15.80
N ARG A 2 3.10 0.21 14.49
CA ARG A 2 3.12 1.47 13.73
C ARG A 2 1.71 1.89 13.34
N ILE A 3 1.49 3.20 13.23
CA ILE A 3 0.21 3.78 12.82
C ILE A 3 0.44 4.69 11.61
N GLY A 4 -0.22 4.36 10.50
CA GLY A 4 -0.19 5.14 9.27
C GLY A 4 -1.51 5.84 8.96
N PHE A 5 -1.51 6.63 7.90
CA PHE A 5 -2.67 7.37 7.43
C PHE A 5 -2.80 7.30 5.90
N GLY A 6 -4.02 7.26 5.39
CA GLY A 6 -4.30 7.30 3.95
C GLY A 6 -4.10 8.71 3.40
N LEU A 7 -3.25 8.84 2.37
CA LEU A 7 -3.07 10.11 1.66
C LEU A 7 -4.35 10.41 0.85
N PRO A 8 -4.80 11.68 0.77
CA PRO A 8 -5.94 12.09 -0.06
C PRO A 8 -5.67 11.87 -1.55
N VAL A 9 -6.04 10.71 -2.07
CA VAL A 9 -5.78 10.38 -3.50
C VAL A 9 -7.04 10.12 -4.30
N SER A 10 -8.22 10.12 -3.65
CA SER A 10 -9.50 9.79 -4.29
C SER A 10 -10.59 10.82 -3.95
N GLY A 11 -11.49 11.06 -4.90
CA GLY A 11 -12.65 11.94 -4.72
C GLY A 11 -12.33 13.42 -4.84
N THR A 12 -13.27 14.27 -4.42
CA THR A 12 -13.23 15.74 -4.57
C THR A 12 -12.17 16.41 -3.69
N TRP A 13 -11.76 15.77 -2.59
CA TRP A 13 -10.77 16.30 -1.66
C TRP A 13 -9.30 16.00 -2.08
N ALA A 14 -9.10 15.22 -3.15
CA ALA A 14 -7.77 14.89 -3.68
C ALA A 14 -7.17 16.09 -4.48
N THR A 15 -6.88 17.19 -3.79
CA THR A 15 -6.28 18.41 -4.36
C THR A 15 -4.85 18.62 -3.86
N PRO A 16 -4.00 19.38 -4.59
CA PRO A 16 -2.62 19.61 -4.17
C PRO A 16 -2.50 20.19 -2.75
N GLU A 17 -3.38 21.13 -2.41
CA GLU A 17 -3.38 21.81 -1.10
C GLU A 17 -3.71 20.83 0.04
N ARG A 18 -4.71 19.95 -0.19
CA ARG A 18 -5.15 18.98 0.82
C ARG A 18 -4.18 17.82 0.95
N VAL A 19 -3.63 17.33 -0.16
CA VAL A 19 -2.55 16.32 -0.12
C VAL A 19 -1.38 16.82 0.71
N ALA A 20 -0.92 18.06 0.47
CA ALA A 20 0.17 18.67 1.24
C ALA A 20 -0.19 18.81 2.72
N ARG A 21 -1.37 19.37 3.02
CA ARG A 21 -1.80 19.67 4.40
C ARG A 21 -1.98 18.41 5.24
N ILE A 22 -2.61 17.38 4.69
CA ILE A 22 -2.77 16.09 5.38
C ILE A 22 -1.43 15.40 5.59
N ALA A 23 -0.52 15.44 4.59
CA ALA A 23 0.82 14.86 4.73
C ALA A 23 1.63 15.54 5.85
N GLU A 24 1.66 16.88 5.86
CA GLU A 24 2.33 17.68 6.89
C GLU A 24 1.69 17.48 8.28
N ALA A 25 0.35 17.45 8.37
CA ALA A 25 -0.38 17.23 9.62
C ALA A 25 -0.14 15.83 10.20
N ALA A 26 -0.09 14.79 9.37
CA ALA A 26 0.22 13.43 9.79
C ALA A 26 1.66 13.34 10.32
N GLU A 27 2.64 13.93 9.64
CA GLU A 27 4.03 13.95 10.11
C GLU A 27 4.20 14.73 11.42
N GLN A 28 3.55 15.88 11.58
CA GLN A 28 3.58 16.68 12.81
C GLN A 28 2.97 15.92 14.00
N ARG A 29 2.00 15.06 13.76
CA ARG A 29 1.36 14.20 14.76
C ARG A 29 2.07 12.86 14.96
N GLN A 30 3.24 12.66 14.33
CA GLN A 30 4.08 11.46 14.47
C GLN A 30 3.42 10.17 13.95
N TYR A 31 2.56 10.27 12.96
CA TYR A 31 2.19 9.08 12.20
C TYR A 31 3.42 8.50 11.52
N ASP A 32 3.48 7.16 11.46
CA ASP A 32 4.65 6.44 10.96
C ASP A 32 4.72 6.44 9.42
N SER A 33 3.55 6.48 8.74
CA SER A 33 3.48 6.32 7.29
C SER A 33 2.26 6.98 6.66
N LEU A 34 2.41 7.36 5.37
CA LEU A 34 1.33 7.78 4.47
C LEU A 34 1.15 6.71 3.39
N TRP A 35 -0.11 6.36 3.12
CA TRP A 35 -0.44 5.31 2.15
C TRP A 35 -1.32 5.81 1.02
N SER A 36 -0.96 5.45 -0.21
CA SER A 36 -1.74 5.66 -1.42
C SER A 36 -2.21 4.33 -2.02
N PHE A 37 -3.05 4.37 -3.06
CA PHE A 37 -3.46 3.18 -3.80
C PHE A 37 -3.63 3.50 -5.29
N GLN A 38 -3.61 2.47 -6.13
CA GLN A 38 -3.75 2.61 -7.57
C GLN A 38 -5.17 2.30 -8.04
N ARG A 39 -5.67 3.16 -8.91
CA ARG A 39 -6.71 2.90 -9.87
C ARG A 39 -6.31 3.58 -11.18
N LEU A 40 -6.11 2.80 -12.23
CA LEU A 40 -5.64 3.31 -13.51
C LEU A 40 -6.79 3.70 -14.43
N PHE A 41 -7.84 2.86 -14.47
CA PHE A 41 -8.93 2.99 -15.43
C PHE A 41 -10.22 2.36 -14.90
N VAL A 42 -11.37 2.98 -15.21
CA VAL A 42 -12.71 2.46 -14.93
C VAL A 42 -13.49 2.41 -16.23
N GLY A 43 -14.04 1.26 -16.58
CA GLY A 43 -14.90 1.13 -17.76
C GLY A 43 -16.18 1.96 -17.62
N ALA A 44 -16.65 2.56 -18.71
CA ALA A 44 -17.80 3.47 -18.69
C ALA A 44 -19.08 2.83 -18.09
N GLU A 45 -19.28 1.54 -18.35
CA GLU A 45 -20.44 0.76 -17.86
C GLU A 45 -20.09 -0.07 -16.60
N GLN A 46 -18.88 0.10 -16.04
CA GLN A 46 -18.46 -0.67 -14.88
C GLN A 46 -19.07 -0.07 -13.62
N ASP A 47 -19.89 -0.86 -12.92
CA ASP A 47 -20.33 -0.51 -11.57
C ASP A 47 -19.19 -0.71 -10.58
N VAL A 48 -18.69 0.39 -10.03
CA VAL A 48 -17.59 0.40 -9.06
C VAL A 48 -17.93 1.31 -7.90
N ASP A 49 -17.34 1.00 -6.75
CA ASP A 49 -17.39 1.92 -5.61
C ASP A 49 -16.95 3.33 -6.06
N PRO A 50 -17.71 4.40 -5.68
CA PRO A 50 -17.40 5.78 -6.02
C PRO A 50 -15.96 6.21 -5.79
N VAL A 51 -15.27 5.63 -4.79
CA VAL A 51 -13.86 5.86 -4.51
C VAL A 51 -12.95 5.65 -5.72
N TYR A 52 -13.32 4.76 -6.64
CA TYR A 52 -12.49 4.43 -7.81
C TYR A 52 -12.69 5.36 -9.00
N ARG A 53 -13.66 6.28 -8.98
CA ARG A 53 -14.00 7.13 -10.14
C ARG A 53 -12.98 8.22 -10.41
N SER A 54 -12.30 8.71 -9.39
CA SER A 54 -11.28 9.75 -9.51
C SER A 54 -10.15 9.45 -8.53
N VAL A 55 -9.05 8.90 -9.02
CA VAL A 55 -7.90 8.50 -8.19
C VAL A 55 -6.62 9.03 -8.83
N LEU A 56 -5.81 9.74 -8.06
CA LEU A 56 -4.48 10.19 -8.47
C LEU A 56 -3.54 8.98 -8.64
N ASP A 57 -2.57 9.09 -9.55
CA ASP A 57 -1.51 8.09 -9.62
C ASP A 57 -0.77 8.00 -8.27
N PRO A 58 -0.63 6.81 -7.69
CA PRO A 58 -0.11 6.67 -6.34
C PRO A 58 1.34 7.11 -6.17
N LEU A 59 2.21 6.83 -7.16
CA LEU A 59 3.62 7.19 -7.07
C LEU A 59 3.83 8.69 -7.28
N VAL A 60 3.03 9.31 -8.15
CA VAL A 60 3.03 10.78 -8.34
C VAL A 60 2.55 11.49 -7.08
N ALA A 61 1.47 11.02 -6.46
CA ALA A 61 0.96 11.57 -5.20
C ALA A 61 1.97 11.41 -4.05
N LEU A 62 2.63 10.24 -3.94
CA LEU A 62 3.69 10.02 -2.96
C LEU A 62 4.93 10.88 -3.21
N ALA A 63 5.31 11.13 -4.47
CA ALA A 63 6.42 12.03 -4.79
C ALA A 63 6.10 13.47 -4.36
N PHE A 64 4.85 13.92 -4.55
CA PHE A 64 4.38 15.22 -4.08
C PHE A 64 4.41 15.30 -2.53
N ALA A 65 3.92 14.28 -1.83
CA ALA A 65 3.99 14.20 -0.37
C ALA A 65 5.43 14.13 0.16
N ALA A 66 6.33 13.42 -0.56
CA ALA A 66 7.75 13.34 -0.22
C ALA A 66 8.43 14.71 -0.14
N ALA A 67 8.07 15.61 -1.06
CA ALA A 67 8.60 16.97 -1.11
C ALA A 67 8.06 17.89 0.00
N ARG A 68 7.04 17.45 0.74
CA ARG A 68 6.37 18.20 1.83
C ARG A 68 6.66 17.64 3.21
N THR A 69 7.39 16.52 3.29
CA THR A 69 7.65 15.79 4.53
C THR A 69 9.11 15.35 4.61
N GLU A 70 9.61 15.08 5.82
CA GLU A 70 11.02 14.75 6.04
C GLU A 70 11.23 13.34 6.62
N ARG A 71 10.28 12.82 7.41
CA ARG A 71 10.45 11.60 8.22
C ARG A 71 9.43 10.51 7.93
N ILE A 72 8.17 10.90 7.71
CA ILE A 72 7.06 9.94 7.53
C ILE A 72 7.31 9.03 6.33
N ARG A 73 7.08 7.74 6.48
CA ARG A 73 7.26 6.77 5.39
C ARG A 73 6.15 6.90 4.34
N LEU A 74 6.43 6.43 3.14
CA LEU A 74 5.59 6.62 1.96
C LEU A 74 5.25 5.25 1.35
N GLY A 75 4.05 4.77 1.60
CA GLY A 75 3.60 3.45 1.17
C GLY A 75 2.60 3.48 0.01
N VAL A 76 2.62 2.47 -0.82
CA VAL A 76 1.54 2.21 -1.79
C VAL A 76 0.89 0.86 -1.54
N ALA A 77 -0.44 0.84 -1.43
CA ALA A 77 -1.23 -0.37 -1.19
C ALA A 77 -2.38 -0.49 -2.21
N VAL A 78 -2.13 -0.93 -3.43
CA VAL A 78 -0.93 -1.52 -4.06
C VAL A 78 -0.73 -0.97 -5.47
N VAL A 79 0.47 -1.11 -6.06
CA VAL A 79 0.66 -1.04 -7.52
C VAL A 79 0.33 -2.42 -8.10
N ASN A 80 -0.49 -2.46 -9.12
CA ASN A 80 -0.86 -3.70 -9.80
C ASN A 80 0.22 -4.08 -10.82
N LEU A 81 1.06 -5.03 -10.46
CA LEU A 81 2.24 -5.44 -11.22
C LEU A 81 1.99 -5.87 -12.70
N PRO A 82 0.79 -6.38 -13.10
CA PRO A 82 0.57 -6.68 -14.51
C PRO A 82 0.52 -5.44 -15.42
N PHE A 83 0.25 -4.27 -14.87
CA PHE A 83 0.00 -3.04 -15.64
C PHE A 83 1.25 -2.20 -15.89
N VAL A 84 2.41 -2.65 -15.42
CA VAL A 84 3.68 -1.95 -15.55
C VAL A 84 4.85 -2.91 -15.76
N SER A 85 5.86 -2.50 -16.51
CA SER A 85 7.11 -3.27 -16.62
C SER A 85 7.89 -3.23 -15.30
N PRO A 86 8.48 -4.35 -14.85
CA PRO A 86 9.27 -4.35 -13.62
C PRO A 86 10.47 -3.40 -13.68
N ALA A 87 11.14 -3.26 -14.84
CA ALA A 87 12.26 -2.34 -14.99
C ALA A 87 11.81 -0.87 -14.89
N TYR A 88 10.65 -0.53 -15.45
CA TYR A 88 10.11 0.82 -15.36
C TYR A 88 9.70 1.15 -13.91
N LEU A 89 9.00 0.23 -13.25
CA LEU A 89 8.62 0.41 -11.84
C LEU A 89 9.84 0.50 -10.91
N ALA A 90 10.87 -0.35 -11.16
CA ALA A 90 12.12 -0.30 -10.40
C ALA A 90 12.78 1.09 -10.47
N LYS A 91 12.78 1.71 -11.68
CA LYS A 91 13.30 3.07 -11.87
C LYS A 91 12.48 4.11 -11.13
N GLN A 92 11.16 4.08 -11.26
CA GLN A 92 10.27 5.05 -10.61
C GLN A 92 10.41 5.00 -9.09
N VAL A 93 10.28 3.78 -8.52
CA VAL A 93 10.35 3.55 -7.08
C VAL A 93 11.74 3.85 -6.52
N GLY A 94 12.80 3.43 -7.21
CA GLY A 94 14.17 3.75 -6.81
C GLY A 94 14.45 5.26 -6.82
N SER A 95 13.93 5.99 -7.82
CA SER A 95 14.05 7.45 -7.88
C SER A 95 13.29 8.13 -6.74
N LEU A 96 12.05 7.68 -6.46
CA LEU A 96 11.27 8.19 -5.34
C LEU A 96 11.96 7.90 -4.00
N ASP A 97 12.56 6.71 -3.86
CA ASP A 97 13.27 6.34 -2.64
C ASP A 97 14.49 7.24 -2.39
N VAL A 98 15.28 7.53 -3.42
CA VAL A 98 16.39 8.49 -3.33
C VAL A 98 15.88 9.90 -2.97
N LEU A 99 14.86 10.40 -3.67
CA LEU A 99 14.31 11.73 -3.44
C LEU A 99 13.67 11.90 -2.06
N SER A 100 13.14 10.83 -1.50
CA SER A 100 12.56 10.80 -0.16
C SER A 100 13.57 10.48 0.96
N GLY A 101 14.83 10.18 0.64
CA GLY A 101 15.84 9.79 1.63
C GLY A 101 15.59 8.40 2.23
N GLY A 102 15.09 7.43 1.45
CA GLY A 102 14.92 6.04 1.88
C GLY A 102 13.61 5.77 2.64
N ARG A 103 12.52 6.48 2.30
CA ARG A 103 11.25 6.36 3.02
C ARG A 103 10.17 5.54 2.32
N VAL A 104 10.45 4.94 1.16
CA VAL A 104 9.43 4.25 0.34
C VAL A 104 9.16 2.83 0.82
N ASP A 105 7.90 2.41 0.77
CA ASP A 105 7.41 1.03 0.94
C ASP A 105 6.55 0.66 -0.28
N LEU A 106 6.92 -0.39 -1.00
CA LEU A 106 6.24 -0.81 -2.23
C LEU A 106 5.30 -1.98 -1.99
N GLY A 107 4.00 -1.72 -1.98
CA GLY A 107 3.00 -2.78 -2.06
C GLY A 107 2.67 -3.16 -3.50
N LEU A 108 2.63 -4.45 -3.80
CA LEU A 108 2.33 -5.01 -5.11
C LEU A 108 1.07 -5.88 -5.09
N GLY A 109 0.21 -5.69 -6.09
CA GLY A 109 -0.99 -6.48 -6.31
C GLY A 109 -1.01 -7.15 -7.68
N THR A 110 -1.95 -8.07 -7.88
CA THR A 110 -2.10 -8.82 -9.16
C THR A 110 -3.21 -8.29 -10.05
N GLY A 111 -3.88 -7.20 -9.68
CA GLY A 111 -5.01 -6.63 -10.40
C GLY A 111 -6.28 -7.50 -10.31
N TRP A 112 -7.43 -6.86 -10.52
CA TRP A 112 -8.73 -7.54 -10.52
C TRP A 112 -9.71 -6.98 -11.57
N SER A 113 -9.54 -5.72 -12.00
CA SER A 113 -10.45 -5.06 -12.94
C SER A 113 -10.15 -5.49 -14.38
N GLU A 114 -11.13 -6.12 -15.02
CA GLU A 114 -11.04 -6.53 -16.43
C GLU A 114 -10.77 -5.33 -17.34
N ALA A 115 -11.43 -4.19 -17.10
CA ALA A 115 -11.23 -2.98 -17.87
C ALA A 115 -9.77 -2.49 -17.83
N GLU A 116 -9.09 -2.59 -16.67
CA GLU A 116 -7.67 -2.24 -16.56
C GLU A 116 -6.76 -3.23 -17.30
N PHE A 117 -7.07 -4.54 -17.28
CA PHE A 117 -6.33 -5.52 -18.08
C PHE A 117 -6.43 -5.24 -19.58
N VAL A 118 -7.63 -4.92 -20.06
CA VAL A 118 -7.86 -4.56 -21.47
C VAL A 118 -7.14 -3.26 -21.81
N ALA A 119 -7.31 -2.20 -21.01
CA ALA A 119 -6.73 -0.89 -21.26
C ALA A 119 -5.20 -0.90 -21.28
N THR A 120 -4.56 -1.79 -20.52
CA THR A 120 -3.10 -1.91 -20.45
C THR A 120 -2.53 -2.97 -21.40
N GLY A 121 -3.37 -3.76 -22.06
CA GLY A 121 -2.93 -4.92 -22.83
C GLY A 121 -2.32 -6.03 -21.98
N ALA A 122 -2.53 -5.99 -20.67
CA ALA A 122 -1.96 -6.94 -19.74
C ALA A 122 -2.76 -8.24 -19.67
N SER A 123 -2.11 -9.32 -19.20
CA SER A 123 -2.75 -10.62 -18.99
C SER A 123 -2.96 -10.91 -17.52
N GLY A 124 -4.18 -11.30 -17.15
CA GLY A 124 -4.50 -11.80 -15.82
C GLY A 124 -4.08 -13.26 -15.57
N GLN A 125 -3.44 -13.91 -16.53
CA GLN A 125 -3.00 -15.30 -16.42
C GLN A 125 -1.66 -15.40 -15.67
N ARG A 126 -1.36 -16.61 -15.14
CA ARG A 126 -0.08 -16.94 -14.51
C ARG A 126 0.31 -16.00 -13.37
N ARG A 127 -0.66 -15.47 -12.62
CA ARG A 127 -0.45 -14.45 -11.57
C ARG A 127 0.64 -14.83 -10.56
N ALA A 128 0.72 -16.10 -10.16
CA ALA A 128 1.70 -16.58 -9.20
C ALA A 128 3.14 -16.52 -9.75
N ALA A 129 3.37 -17.07 -10.94
CA ALA A 129 4.68 -17.04 -11.60
C ALA A 129 5.10 -15.58 -11.89
N ARG A 130 4.18 -14.78 -12.45
CA ARG A 130 4.40 -13.36 -12.71
C ARG A 130 4.86 -12.60 -11.46
N THR A 131 4.19 -12.83 -10.32
CA THR A 131 4.57 -12.17 -9.06
C THR A 131 5.98 -12.54 -8.63
N ARG A 132 6.36 -13.84 -8.72
CA ARG A 132 7.68 -14.31 -8.33
C ARG A 132 8.78 -13.68 -9.17
N GLU A 133 8.63 -13.75 -10.48
CA GLU A 133 9.63 -13.18 -11.39
C GLU A 133 9.69 -11.65 -11.29
N PHE A 134 8.54 -10.98 -11.15
CA PHE A 134 8.49 -9.52 -10.99
C PHE A 134 9.28 -9.07 -9.76
N VAL A 135 9.04 -9.70 -8.59
CA VAL A 135 9.77 -9.41 -7.35
C VAL A 135 11.27 -9.71 -7.51
N ALA A 136 11.62 -10.83 -8.16
CA ALA A 136 13.01 -11.18 -8.42
C ALA A 136 13.71 -10.11 -9.29
N VAL A 137 13.07 -9.68 -10.39
CA VAL A 137 13.61 -8.63 -11.28
C VAL A 137 13.80 -7.31 -10.53
N LEU A 138 12.83 -6.88 -9.70
CA LEU A 138 12.99 -5.67 -8.89
C LEU A 138 14.23 -5.76 -7.98
N ARG A 139 14.37 -6.88 -7.26
CA ARG A 139 15.50 -7.07 -6.34
C ARG A 139 16.84 -7.10 -7.06
N THR A 140 16.92 -7.80 -8.19
CA THR A 140 18.10 -7.83 -9.04
C THR A 140 18.49 -6.41 -9.49
N LEU A 141 17.53 -5.62 -9.98
CA LEU A 141 17.78 -4.25 -10.44
C LEU A 141 18.24 -3.29 -9.32
N TRP A 142 17.82 -3.53 -8.09
CA TRP A 142 18.19 -2.67 -6.96
C TRP A 142 19.48 -3.08 -6.25
N ARG A 143 19.85 -4.37 -6.30
CA ARG A 143 20.98 -4.93 -5.53
C ARG A 143 22.24 -5.13 -6.35
N ASP A 144 22.10 -5.62 -7.57
CA ASP A 144 23.23 -6.08 -8.36
C ASP A 144 23.91 -4.94 -9.11
N GLU A 145 25.23 -4.96 -9.19
CA GLU A 145 25.98 -3.98 -9.98
C GLU A 145 25.70 -4.13 -11.47
N VAL A 146 25.71 -5.36 -11.94
CA VAL A 146 25.25 -5.74 -13.29
C VAL A 146 24.06 -6.67 -13.10
N SER A 147 22.90 -6.16 -13.41
CA SER A 147 21.64 -6.87 -13.30
C SER A 147 21.39 -7.69 -14.56
N ALA A 148 21.00 -8.95 -14.41
CA ALA A 148 20.52 -9.81 -15.49
C ALA A 148 19.46 -10.76 -14.94
N PHE A 149 18.44 -11.08 -15.75
CA PHE A 149 17.41 -12.04 -15.39
C PHE A 149 16.88 -12.74 -16.64
N ASP A 150 16.74 -14.07 -16.58
CA ASP A 150 16.19 -14.89 -17.64
C ASP A 150 15.12 -15.80 -17.05
N GLY A 151 13.86 -15.38 -17.17
CA GLY A 151 12.69 -16.07 -16.67
C GLY A 151 11.71 -16.44 -17.80
N GLU A 152 10.61 -17.05 -17.43
CA GLU A 152 9.57 -17.43 -18.38
C GLU A 152 8.71 -16.24 -18.84
N LEU A 153 8.60 -15.20 -18.04
CA LEU A 153 7.71 -14.05 -18.26
C LEU A 153 8.47 -12.74 -18.41
N TYR A 154 9.67 -12.66 -17.85
CA TYR A 154 10.51 -11.47 -17.92
C TYR A 154 11.93 -11.86 -18.31
N THR A 155 12.53 -11.08 -19.21
CA THR A 155 13.95 -11.15 -19.55
C THR A 155 14.58 -9.79 -19.33
N LEU A 156 15.68 -9.75 -18.61
CA LEU A 156 16.51 -8.57 -18.41
C LEU A 156 17.89 -8.86 -18.96
N PRO A 157 18.31 -8.19 -20.06
CA PRO A 157 19.69 -8.35 -20.55
C PRO A 157 20.67 -7.77 -19.51
N PRO A 158 21.94 -8.22 -19.51
CA PRO A 158 22.95 -7.65 -18.64
C PRO A 158 23.04 -6.13 -18.77
N GLY A 159 22.88 -5.42 -17.67
CA GLY A 159 22.83 -3.96 -17.66
C GLY A 159 22.98 -3.38 -16.26
N ARG A 160 22.98 -2.04 -16.17
CA ARG A 160 23.05 -1.32 -14.90
C ARG A 160 21.88 -0.36 -14.76
N MET A 161 21.31 -0.32 -13.54
CA MET A 161 20.31 0.69 -13.17
C MET A 161 20.86 1.62 -12.09
N ALA A 162 20.90 2.92 -12.39
CA ALA A 162 21.28 3.97 -11.45
C ALA A 162 20.30 5.15 -11.55
N PRO A 163 20.03 5.89 -10.44
CA PRO A 163 20.48 5.58 -9.09
C PRO A 163 19.85 4.30 -8.54
N ARG A 164 20.50 3.65 -7.59
CA ARG A 164 19.91 2.61 -6.76
C ARG A 164 19.05 3.26 -5.67
N PRO A 165 18.10 2.55 -5.06
CA PRO A 165 17.42 3.02 -3.87
C PRO A 165 18.38 3.48 -2.77
N ALA A 166 17.96 4.44 -1.96
CA ALA A 166 18.73 4.88 -0.79
C ALA A 166 18.71 3.85 0.33
N GLN A 167 17.65 3.02 0.39
CA GLN A 167 17.52 1.94 1.36
C GLN A 167 18.48 0.80 1.01
N GLU A 168 19.29 0.37 1.99
CA GLU A 168 20.19 -0.77 1.83
C GLU A 168 19.40 -2.05 1.50
N GLY A 169 19.83 -2.79 0.50
CA GLY A 169 19.16 -3.99 0.04
C GLY A 169 17.92 -3.75 -0.84
N GLY A 170 17.59 -2.48 -1.14
CA GLY A 170 16.46 -2.08 -1.98
C GLY A 170 15.21 -1.70 -1.17
N VAL A 171 14.18 -1.25 -1.87
CA VAL A 171 12.90 -0.84 -1.27
C VAL A 171 12.15 -2.06 -0.73
N PRO A 172 11.61 -2.02 0.51
CA PRO A 172 10.79 -3.10 1.04
C PRO A 172 9.57 -3.37 0.16
N ILE A 173 9.35 -4.64 -0.17
CA ILE A 173 8.25 -5.11 -1.01
C ILE A 173 7.21 -5.82 -0.15
N LEU A 174 5.97 -5.34 -0.18
CA LEU A 174 4.81 -5.98 0.42
C LEU A 174 3.94 -6.59 -0.68
N LEU A 175 3.36 -7.76 -0.46
CA LEU A 175 2.40 -8.32 -1.41
C LEU A 175 0.98 -8.21 -0.87
N GLY A 176 0.05 -7.81 -1.74
CA GLY A 176 -1.38 -7.94 -1.48
C GLY A 176 -1.89 -9.34 -1.78
N GLY A 177 -3.10 -9.61 -1.34
CA GLY A 177 -3.81 -10.86 -1.60
C GLY A 177 -4.61 -11.35 -0.39
N SER A 178 -5.61 -12.22 -0.63
CA SER A 178 -6.51 -12.72 0.42
C SER A 178 -6.76 -14.23 0.32
N VAL A 179 -6.27 -14.89 -0.74
CA VAL A 179 -6.40 -16.34 -0.84
C VAL A 179 -5.18 -17.03 -0.21
N PRO A 180 -5.32 -18.23 0.38
CA PRO A 180 -4.22 -18.86 1.12
C PRO A 180 -2.90 -18.98 0.36
N ALA A 181 -2.97 -19.28 -0.94
CA ALA A 181 -1.77 -19.37 -1.78
C ALA A 181 -1.07 -18.02 -2.00
N ALA A 182 -1.80 -16.90 -2.02
CA ALA A 182 -1.23 -15.56 -2.12
C ALA A 182 -0.62 -15.10 -0.79
N LEU A 183 -1.26 -15.44 0.33
CA LEU A 183 -0.76 -15.15 1.67
C LEU A 183 0.56 -15.89 1.95
N ARG A 184 0.62 -17.21 1.68
CA ARG A 184 1.88 -17.95 1.81
C ARG A 184 2.97 -17.41 0.90
N ARG A 185 2.65 -17.03 -0.34
CA ARG A 185 3.63 -16.42 -1.25
C ARG A 185 4.15 -15.09 -0.72
N ALA A 186 3.33 -14.28 -0.05
CA ALA A 186 3.80 -13.04 0.57
C ALA A 186 4.89 -13.31 1.60
N GLY A 187 4.71 -14.28 2.47
CA GLY A 187 5.74 -14.72 3.42
C GLY A 187 6.98 -15.29 2.74
N GLU A 188 6.78 -16.10 1.69
CA GLU A 188 7.86 -16.80 0.98
C GLU A 188 8.84 -15.84 0.27
N ILE A 189 8.34 -14.81 -0.43
CA ILE A 189 9.17 -14.00 -1.33
C ILE A 189 9.20 -12.50 -1.05
N ALA A 190 8.33 -11.96 -0.19
CA ALA A 190 8.24 -10.52 0.08
C ALA A 190 8.71 -10.15 1.48
N ASP A 191 8.84 -8.86 1.75
CA ASP A 191 9.22 -8.35 3.07
C ASP A 191 7.99 -8.20 3.99
N GLY A 192 6.80 -8.55 3.47
CA GLY A 192 5.57 -8.60 4.22
C GLY A 192 4.32 -8.69 3.36
N TRP A 193 3.19 -8.46 4.02
CA TRP A 193 1.87 -8.52 3.43
C TRP A 193 1.09 -7.24 3.76
N VAL A 194 0.22 -6.80 2.84
CA VAL A 194 -0.73 -5.72 3.07
C VAL A 194 -2.15 -6.19 2.78
N SER A 195 -3.07 -5.97 3.72
CA SER A 195 -4.46 -6.35 3.58
C SER A 195 -5.20 -5.45 2.56
N ARG A 196 -6.28 -5.98 1.97
CA ARG A 196 -7.16 -5.21 1.08
C ARG A 196 -8.15 -4.34 1.87
N SER A 197 -8.72 -3.30 1.23
CA SER A 197 -9.73 -2.43 1.85
C SER A 197 -10.99 -3.17 2.35
N ALA A 198 -11.40 -4.22 1.67
CA ALA A 198 -12.58 -5.04 2.05
C ALA A 198 -12.19 -6.29 2.85
N HIS A 199 -11.07 -6.25 3.59
CA HIS A 199 -10.65 -7.39 4.42
C HIS A 199 -11.53 -7.53 5.66
N ASP A 200 -11.87 -8.76 6.02
CA ASP A 200 -12.53 -9.08 7.29
C ASP A 200 -11.48 -9.08 8.41
N LEU A 201 -11.39 -7.97 9.12
CA LEU A 201 -10.36 -7.77 10.14
C LEU A 201 -10.56 -8.67 11.36
N THR A 202 -11.77 -9.17 11.61
CA THR A 202 -12.04 -10.10 12.73
C THR A 202 -11.30 -11.42 12.59
N ARG A 203 -10.85 -11.74 11.36
CA ARG A 203 -10.17 -12.99 11.01
C ARG A 203 -8.70 -12.79 10.60
N ILE A 204 -8.16 -11.59 10.77
CA ILE A 204 -6.82 -11.24 10.26
C ILE A 204 -5.71 -12.14 10.83
N GLY A 205 -5.83 -12.59 12.09
CA GLY A 205 -4.85 -13.48 12.71
C GLY A 205 -4.61 -14.77 11.93
N ARG A 206 -5.69 -15.37 11.40
CA ARG A 206 -5.57 -16.55 10.52
C ARG A 206 -4.78 -16.27 9.25
N ASP A 207 -4.96 -15.11 8.66
CA ASP A 207 -4.24 -14.73 7.44
C ASP A 207 -2.77 -14.41 7.74
N VAL A 208 -2.48 -13.79 8.88
CA VAL A 208 -1.12 -13.59 9.40
C VAL A 208 -0.40 -14.91 9.60
N GLU A 209 -1.06 -15.92 10.17
CA GLU A 209 -0.49 -17.28 10.32
C GLU A 209 -0.10 -17.89 8.97
N LEU A 210 -0.94 -17.72 7.93
CA LEU A 210 -0.61 -18.20 6.58
C LEU A 210 0.58 -17.48 5.96
N VAL A 211 0.72 -16.19 6.20
CA VAL A 211 1.89 -15.42 5.75
C VAL A 211 3.15 -15.89 6.46
N ARG A 212 3.11 -16.04 7.79
CA ARG A 212 4.23 -16.54 8.60
C ARG A 212 4.65 -17.96 8.20
N ALA A 213 3.68 -18.86 8.03
CA ALA A 213 3.95 -20.22 7.55
C ALA A 213 4.62 -20.25 6.17
N GLY A 214 4.33 -19.26 5.30
CA GLY A 214 5.02 -19.10 4.02
C GLY A 214 6.50 -18.73 4.19
N ALA A 215 6.82 -17.88 5.14
CA ALA A 215 8.19 -17.50 5.46
C ALA A 215 8.98 -18.68 6.07
N GLU A 216 8.40 -19.35 7.05
CA GLU A 216 9.00 -20.54 7.68
C GLU A 216 9.32 -21.63 6.66
N ALA A 217 8.36 -21.94 5.77
CA ALA A 217 8.57 -22.93 4.70
C ALA A 217 9.69 -22.54 3.72
N ALA A 218 9.98 -21.24 3.60
CA ALA A 218 11.08 -20.71 2.78
C ALA A 218 12.39 -20.51 3.57
N GLY A 219 12.45 -20.92 4.83
CA GLY A 219 13.62 -20.75 5.71
C GLY A 219 13.88 -19.28 6.08
N ARG A 220 12.85 -18.42 6.05
CA ARG A 220 12.94 -17.02 6.42
C ARG A 220 12.39 -16.80 7.82
N ASP A 221 12.88 -15.75 8.49
CA ASP A 221 12.37 -15.35 9.79
C ASP A 221 10.93 -14.78 9.67
N PRO A 222 9.92 -15.44 10.25
CA PRO A 222 8.53 -14.97 10.21
C PRO A 222 8.31 -13.70 11.03
N ASP A 223 9.16 -13.41 12.02
CA ASP A 223 9.04 -12.22 12.88
C ASP A 223 9.64 -10.97 12.23
N ALA A 224 10.48 -11.13 11.20
CA ALA A 224 10.98 -10.03 10.38
C ALA A 224 9.93 -9.49 9.39
N LEU A 225 8.79 -10.18 9.21
CA LEU A 225 7.77 -9.77 8.27
C LEU A 225 6.99 -8.54 8.74
N ARG A 226 6.74 -7.63 7.81
CA ARG A 226 5.81 -6.53 8.01
C ARG A 226 4.39 -6.96 7.65
N ILE A 227 3.50 -6.86 8.61
CA ILE A 227 2.07 -7.16 8.43
C ILE A 227 1.30 -5.84 8.52
N VAL A 228 0.92 -5.32 7.36
CA VAL A 228 0.27 -4.02 7.23
C VAL A 228 -1.24 -4.20 7.06
N CYS A 229 -2.01 -3.69 8.00
CA CYS A 229 -3.46 -3.70 7.97
C CYS A 229 -3.98 -2.39 7.37
N ARG A 230 -4.76 -2.48 6.29
CA ARG A 230 -5.52 -1.37 5.73
C ARG A 230 -6.83 -1.21 6.50
N GLY A 231 -6.85 -0.25 7.40
CA GLY A 231 -7.98 0.05 8.29
C GLY A 231 -8.94 1.04 7.65
N VAL A 232 -10.04 0.56 7.07
CA VAL A 232 -11.14 1.42 6.61
C VAL A 232 -12.03 1.76 7.79
N LEU A 233 -12.02 3.04 8.19
CA LEU A 233 -12.81 3.52 9.32
C LEU A 233 -14.30 3.63 8.96
N PHE A 234 -15.15 3.46 9.96
CA PHE A 234 -16.60 3.69 9.90
C PHE A 234 -17.32 2.97 8.75
N ARG A 235 -16.83 1.81 8.35
CA ARG A 235 -17.46 1.02 7.29
C ARG A 235 -18.90 0.66 7.68
N PRO A 236 -19.91 0.92 6.82
CA PRO A 236 -21.28 0.47 7.08
C PRO A 236 -21.37 -1.04 7.30
N GLY A 237 -21.93 -1.46 8.42
CA GLY A 237 -22.02 -2.87 8.82
C GLY A 237 -20.69 -3.52 9.24
N GLY A 238 -19.61 -2.74 9.37
CA GLY A 238 -18.33 -3.23 9.89
C GLY A 238 -18.40 -3.45 11.40
N GLU A 239 -17.71 -4.50 11.88
CA GLU A 239 -17.62 -4.81 13.31
C GLU A 239 -16.39 -4.15 13.96
N MET A 240 -15.37 -3.84 13.19
CA MET A 240 -14.10 -3.26 13.64
C MET A 240 -13.83 -1.88 13.04
N LEU A 241 -13.04 -1.09 13.74
CA LEU A 241 -12.64 0.27 13.37
C LEU A 241 -13.84 1.21 13.17
N THR A 242 -14.87 1.03 13.99
CA THR A 242 -16.12 1.81 13.98
C THR A 242 -16.59 2.09 15.40
N GLY A 243 -17.53 3.03 15.57
CA GLY A 243 -18.06 3.42 16.88
C GLY A 243 -17.28 4.58 17.51
N SER A 244 -17.03 4.54 18.83
CA SER A 244 -16.27 5.59 19.53
C SER A 244 -14.76 5.51 19.25
N TRP A 245 -14.07 6.60 19.52
CA TRP A 245 -12.60 6.65 19.41
C TRP A 245 -11.90 5.63 20.32
N GLU A 246 -12.44 5.39 21.51
CA GLU A 246 -11.95 4.37 22.44
C GLU A 246 -12.07 2.98 21.84
N LYS A 247 -13.23 2.65 21.28
CA LYS A 247 -13.46 1.37 20.59
C LYS A 247 -12.48 1.15 19.43
N ILE A 248 -12.23 2.20 18.63
CA ILE A 248 -11.29 2.11 17.50
C ILE A 248 -9.87 1.86 18.03
N ARG A 249 -9.46 2.52 19.12
CA ARG A 249 -8.14 2.26 19.76
C ARG A 249 -8.03 0.84 20.30
N GLU A 250 -9.09 0.33 20.94
CA GLU A 250 -9.15 -1.07 21.40
C GLU A 250 -9.03 -2.05 20.24
N ASP A 251 -9.73 -1.79 19.12
CA ASP A 251 -9.62 -2.61 17.92
C ASP A 251 -8.20 -2.61 17.34
N VAL A 252 -7.56 -1.44 17.31
CA VAL A 252 -6.16 -1.30 16.87
C VAL A 252 -5.21 -2.09 17.79
N ALA A 253 -5.39 -1.99 19.09
CA ALA A 253 -4.60 -2.76 20.07
C ALA A 253 -4.81 -4.27 19.86
N TRP A 254 -6.04 -4.70 19.66
CA TRP A 254 -6.37 -6.10 19.38
C TRP A 254 -5.70 -6.60 18.08
N LEU A 255 -5.72 -5.81 17.00
CA LEU A 255 -5.02 -6.14 15.76
C LEU A 255 -3.53 -6.40 15.99
N GLY A 256 -2.90 -5.63 16.89
CA GLY A 256 -1.51 -5.88 17.31
C GLY A 256 -1.32 -7.26 17.94
N THR A 257 -2.26 -7.72 18.76
CA THR A 257 -2.21 -9.07 19.36
C THR A 257 -2.36 -10.19 18.32
N GLN A 258 -2.92 -9.87 17.15
CA GLN A 258 -3.06 -10.80 16.03
C GLN A 258 -1.82 -10.84 15.12
N GLY A 259 -0.73 -10.14 15.49
CA GLY A 259 0.53 -10.10 14.74
C GLY A 259 0.59 -9.02 13.66
N VAL A 260 -0.37 -8.09 13.64
CA VAL A 260 -0.29 -6.89 12.78
C VAL A 260 0.82 -5.98 13.31
N THR A 261 1.71 -5.55 12.42
CA THR A 261 2.85 -4.68 12.77
C THR A 261 2.58 -3.20 12.49
N GLU A 262 1.60 -2.93 11.62
CA GLU A 262 1.21 -1.57 11.23
C GLU A 262 -0.27 -1.54 10.83
N VAL A 263 -1.01 -0.52 11.29
CA VAL A 263 -2.37 -0.20 10.82
C VAL A 263 -2.32 1.19 10.19
N PHE A 264 -2.82 1.35 8.97
CA PHE A 264 -3.04 2.68 8.42
C PHE A 264 -4.53 2.96 8.25
N TYR A 265 -4.97 4.13 8.70
CA TYR A 265 -6.35 4.57 8.55
C TYR A 265 -6.59 5.10 7.14
N ASP A 266 -7.40 4.38 6.35
CA ASP A 266 -7.66 4.73 4.96
C ASP A 266 -9.03 5.38 4.80
N LEU A 267 -9.03 6.70 4.73
CA LEU A 267 -10.22 7.52 4.57
C LEU A 267 -10.72 7.61 3.14
N ASN A 268 -9.93 7.17 2.15
CA ASN A 268 -10.38 7.15 0.75
C ASN A 268 -11.58 6.22 0.53
N PHE A 269 -11.86 5.31 1.48
CA PHE A 269 -13.02 4.42 1.45
C PHE A 269 -14.14 4.86 2.39
N ASP A 270 -14.05 6.04 3.01
CA ASP A 270 -15.16 6.66 3.74
C ASP A 270 -16.02 7.46 2.75
N PRO A 271 -17.28 7.07 2.50
CA PRO A 271 -18.15 7.77 1.54
C PRO A 271 -18.49 9.20 1.95
N THR A 272 -18.25 9.57 3.21
CA THR A 272 -18.41 10.96 3.71
C THR A 272 -17.19 11.83 3.49
N ILE A 273 -16.09 11.25 2.99
CA ILE A 273 -14.81 11.93 2.68
C ILE A 273 -14.51 11.87 1.18
N ALA A 274 -14.48 10.67 0.61
CA ALA A 274 -14.02 10.45 -0.76
C ALA A 274 -15.16 10.21 -1.77
N GLY A 275 -16.39 10.54 -1.41
CA GLY A 275 -17.53 10.50 -2.34
C GLY A 275 -17.40 11.55 -3.45
N PRO A 276 -18.01 11.32 -4.63
CA PRO A 276 -17.89 12.22 -5.78
C PRO A 276 -18.59 13.58 -5.56
N ASP A 277 -19.57 13.63 -4.65
CA ASP A 277 -20.38 14.81 -4.36
C ASP A 277 -20.11 15.38 -2.96
N VAL A 278 -19.06 14.92 -2.30
CA VAL A 278 -18.69 15.40 -0.96
C VAL A 278 -18.06 16.78 -1.06
N ASP A 279 -18.50 17.68 -0.17
CA ASP A 279 -17.83 18.98 0.00
C ASP A 279 -16.38 18.75 0.46
N PRO A 280 -15.39 19.22 -0.31
CA PRO A 280 -14.00 18.95 0.00
C PRO A 280 -13.48 19.62 1.28
N ASP A 281 -14.10 20.72 1.73
CA ASP A 281 -13.73 21.37 3.00
C ASP A 281 -14.26 20.54 4.19
N ALA A 282 -15.48 20.03 4.10
CA ALA A 282 -16.04 19.12 5.11
C ALA A 282 -15.27 17.79 5.18
N ALA A 283 -14.83 17.27 4.03
CA ALA A 283 -13.98 16.07 3.98
C ALA A 283 -12.64 16.29 4.70
N GLU A 284 -12.00 17.44 4.45
CA GLU A 284 -10.74 17.80 5.10
C GLU A 284 -10.90 18.00 6.61
N GLU A 285 -11.94 18.71 7.04
CA GLU A 285 -12.23 18.93 8.46
C GLU A 285 -12.40 17.59 9.18
N ARG A 286 -13.17 16.67 8.61
CA ARG A 286 -13.35 15.32 9.15
C ARG A 286 -12.04 14.53 9.19
N ALA A 287 -11.22 14.61 8.16
CA ALA A 287 -9.92 13.92 8.14
C ALA A 287 -8.96 14.47 9.22
N LEU A 288 -8.95 15.78 9.42
CA LEU A 288 -8.14 16.41 10.48
C LEU A 288 -8.65 16.06 11.88
N ASP A 289 -9.97 15.93 12.07
CA ASP A 289 -10.56 15.44 13.32
C ASP A 289 -10.14 13.98 13.61
N ILE A 290 -10.17 13.10 12.60
CA ILE A 290 -9.69 11.73 12.73
C ILE A 290 -8.19 11.69 13.06
N LEU A 291 -7.37 12.46 12.35
CA LEU A 291 -5.94 12.61 12.63
C LEU A 291 -5.67 13.05 14.09
N HIS A 292 -6.52 13.93 14.63
CA HIS A 292 -6.41 14.41 15.99
C HIS A 292 -6.81 13.34 17.01
N ASN A 293 -7.95 12.69 16.80
CA ASN A 293 -8.51 11.75 17.78
C ASN A 293 -7.82 10.39 17.78
N LEU A 294 -7.21 9.98 16.66
CA LEU A 294 -6.44 8.74 16.54
C LEU A 294 -4.92 8.97 16.49
N ASP A 295 -4.46 10.06 17.08
CA ASP A 295 -3.04 10.41 17.18
C ASP A 295 -2.25 9.26 17.82
N PRO A 296 -1.15 8.78 17.19
CA PRO A 296 -0.35 7.67 17.69
C PRO A 296 0.20 7.88 19.11
N ARG A 297 0.43 9.12 19.52
CA ARG A 297 0.88 9.49 20.87
C ARG A 297 -0.12 9.16 21.96
N GLY A 298 -1.39 9.01 21.61
CA GLY A 298 -2.47 8.59 22.53
C GLY A 298 -2.71 7.08 22.56
N LEU A 299 -1.94 6.30 21.81
CA LEU A 299 -2.02 4.84 21.71
C LEU A 299 -0.91 4.12 22.52
N SER A 300 -0.02 4.88 23.18
CA SER A 300 1.10 4.37 23.98
C SER A 300 0.69 4.08 25.45
#